data_83f538452b9508496f9715541adc31a0
#
_entry.id   83f538452b9508496f9715541adc31a0
#
_cell.length_a   1.000
_cell.length_b   1.000
_cell.length_c   1.000
_cell.angle_alpha   90.00
_cell.angle_beta   90.00
_cell.angle_gamma   90.00
#
_symmetry.space_group_name_H-M   'P 1'
#
loop_
_entity.id
_entity.type
_entity.pdbx_description
1 polymer ?
#
loop_
_entity_poly.entity_id
_entity_poly.type
_entity_poly.pdbx_seq_one_letter_code
_entity_poly.pdbx_strand_id
1 'polypeptide(L)'
;MIKKILHFLVRLLLILLLMALVLGSILLYNLQMNKSFITTFYTVTVDKPVEDLRIVLLSDLHLSEYGTDNADLVQKVRNLAPDLIAVAGDMDIDTNPDYSLVLSLMRQLVDIAPVYYAPGNHEWAARYANGCDTIFDDIEATGVHWMNGTYEDAVINGKKLRIGGFFEWPRAQLERENSRAVADALNDETNALDDVCTILICHCPEVL
;
A
#
# COMPACT_ATOMS: atom_id res chain seq x y z
N MET A 1 -35.46 -0.58 54.86
CA MET A 1 -34.87 0.42 53.96
C MET A 1 -33.43 0.03 53.56
N ILE A 2 -32.52 -0.19 54.45
CA ILE A 2 -31.12 -0.48 54.20
C ILE A 2 -30.91 -1.69 53.25
N LYS A 3 -31.61 -2.81 53.46
CA LYS A 3 -31.48 -4.00 52.58
C LYS A 3 -31.89 -3.73 51.15
N LYS A 4 -32.89 -2.90 50.86
CA LYS A 4 -33.30 -2.53 49.50
C LYS A 4 -32.25 -1.66 48.80
N ILE A 5 -31.65 -0.73 49.56
CA ILE A 5 -30.55 0.10 49.06
C ILE A 5 -29.32 -0.77 48.75
N LEU A 6 -28.96 -1.70 49.64
CA LEU A 6 -27.85 -2.61 49.41
C LEU A 6 -28.05 -3.46 48.14
N HIS A 7 -29.23 -4.05 47.96
CA HIS A 7 -29.55 -4.81 46.74
C HIS A 7 -29.49 -3.96 45.48
N PHE A 8 -29.95 -2.71 45.56
CA PHE A 8 -29.83 -1.78 44.43
C PHE A 8 -28.37 -1.49 44.07
N LEU A 9 -27.54 -1.19 45.09
CA LEU A 9 -26.10 -0.91 44.87
C LEU A 9 -25.37 -2.15 44.32
N VAL A 10 -25.67 -3.34 44.81
CA VAL A 10 -25.08 -4.58 44.27
C VAL A 10 -25.50 -4.80 42.82
N ARG A 11 -26.78 -4.60 42.47
CA ARG A 11 -27.22 -4.69 41.06
C ARG A 11 -26.55 -3.68 40.17
N LEU A 12 -26.44 -2.44 40.64
CA LEU A 12 -25.76 -1.38 39.90
C LEU A 12 -24.29 -1.74 39.67
N LEU A 13 -23.60 -2.21 40.69
CA LEU A 13 -22.21 -2.65 40.60
C LEU A 13 -22.04 -3.78 39.57
N LEU A 14 -22.95 -4.78 39.60
CA LEU A 14 -22.91 -5.89 38.63
C LEU A 14 -23.14 -5.42 37.20
N ILE A 15 -24.06 -4.47 37.00
CA ILE A 15 -24.29 -3.87 35.68
C ILE A 15 -23.03 -3.12 35.18
N LEU A 16 -22.42 -2.31 36.05
CA LEU A 16 -21.18 -1.60 35.73
C LEU A 16 -20.03 -2.53 35.42
N LEU A 17 -19.90 -3.62 36.18
CA LEU A 17 -18.88 -4.65 35.91
C LEU A 17 -19.12 -5.33 34.58
N LEU A 18 -20.36 -5.70 34.25
CA LEU A 18 -20.71 -6.28 32.96
C LEU A 18 -20.40 -5.32 31.80
N MET A 19 -20.76 -4.05 31.95
CA MET A 19 -20.42 -3.03 30.94
C MET A 19 -18.91 -2.90 30.74
N ALA A 20 -18.15 -2.88 31.83
CA ALA A 20 -16.68 -2.82 31.75
C ALA A 20 -16.08 -4.04 31.03
N LEU A 21 -16.60 -5.23 31.28
CA LEU A 21 -16.20 -6.47 30.60
C LEU A 21 -16.51 -6.41 29.09
N VAL A 22 -17.70 -5.95 28.73
CA VAL A 22 -18.10 -5.81 27.31
C VAL A 22 -17.23 -4.79 26.61
N LEU A 23 -17.03 -3.61 27.20
CA LEU A 23 -16.16 -2.57 26.62
C LEU A 23 -14.71 -3.04 26.52
N GLY A 24 -14.19 -3.72 27.54
CA GLY A 24 -12.87 -4.32 27.51
C GLY A 24 -12.72 -5.36 26.40
N SER A 25 -13.73 -6.21 26.20
CA SER A 25 -13.74 -7.21 25.12
C SER A 25 -13.76 -6.56 23.73
N ILE A 26 -14.56 -5.50 23.55
CA ILE A 26 -14.60 -4.74 22.29
C ILE A 26 -13.25 -4.07 22.02
N LEU A 27 -12.64 -3.48 23.04
CA LEU A 27 -11.32 -2.85 22.91
C LEU A 27 -10.25 -3.87 22.51
N LEU A 28 -10.20 -5.02 23.20
CA LEU A 28 -9.26 -6.10 22.88
C LEU A 28 -9.47 -6.64 21.46
N TYR A 29 -10.72 -6.82 21.06
CA TYR A 29 -11.07 -7.24 19.70
C TYR A 29 -10.56 -6.23 18.66
N ASN A 30 -10.82 -4.93 18.87
CA ASN A 30 -10.34 -3.88 17.95
C ASN A 30 -8.81 -3.83 17.89
N LEU A 31 -8.12 -3.94 19.04
CA LEU A 31 -6.65 -3.97 19.08
C LEU A 31 -6.08 -5.18 18.32
N GLN A 32 -6.75 -6.31 18.33
CA GLN A 32 -6.33 -7.50 17.59
C GLN A 32 -6.63 -7.38 16.09
N MET A 33 -7.79 -6.82 15.74
CA MET A 33 -8.16 -6.61 14.33
C MET A 33 -7.23 -5.62 13.63
N ASN A 34 -6.77 -4.57 14.31
CA ASN A 34 -5.80 -3.62 13.77
C ASN A 34 -4.41 -4.21 13.52
N LYS A 35 -4.14 -5.43 13.99
CA LYS A 35 -2.90 -6.18 13.74
C LYS A 35 -3.08 -7.31 12.72
N SER A 36 -4.20 -7.33 12.02
CA SER A 36 -4.50 -8.35 11.02
C SER A 36 -4.83 -7.71 9.67
N PHE A 37 -4.51 -8.41 8.60
CA PHE A 37 -4.86 -8.03 7.25
C PHE A 37 -5.58 -9.17 6.54
N ILE A 38 -6.30 -8.84 5.48
CA ILE A 38 -7.04 -9.79 4.64
C ILE A 38 -6.43 -9.76 3.25
N THR A 39 -6.28 -10.93 2.64
CA THR A 39 -5.88 -11.04 1.24
C THR A 39 -7.12 -11.19 0.38
N THR A 40 -7.32 -10.28 -0.55
CA THR A 40 -8.39 -10.36 -1.55
C THR A 40 -7.81 -10.77 -2.89
N PHE A 41 -8.51 -11.62 -3.63
CA PHE A 41 -8.07 -12.08 -4.94
C PHE A 41 -8.99 -11.53 -6.02
N TYR A 42 -8.37 -11.00 -7.06
CA TYR A 42 -9.05 -10.56 -8.28
C TYR A 42 -8.45 -11.27 -9.47
N THR A 43 -9.25 -11.55 -10.48
CA THR A 43 -8.81 -12.02 -11.78
C THR A 43 -9.21 -11.01 -12.82
N VAL A 44 -8.25 -10.53 -13.59
CA VAL A 44 -8.46 -9.59 -14.69
C VAL A 44 -8.04 -10.30 -15.97
N THR A 45 -8.92 -10.34 -16.94
CA THR A 45 -8.60 -10.86 -18.28
C THR A 45 -8.31 -9.69 -19.19
N VAL A 46 -7.18 -9.75 -19.90
CA VAL A 46 -6.75 -8.73 -20.85
C VAL A 46 -6.64 -9.35 -22.25
N ASP A 47 -6.95 -8.57 -23.28
CA ASP A 47 -6.78 -8.97 -24.66
C ASP A 47 -5.37 -8.62 -25.16
N LYS A 48 -4.38 -9.24 -24.54
CA LYS A 48 -2.94 -9.06 -24.83
C LYS A 48 -2.24 -10.42 -24.70
N PRO A 49 -1.19 -10.68 -25.46
CA PRO A 49 -0.44 -11.95 -25.44
C PRO A 49 0.44 -12.07 -24.19
N VAL A 50 -0.17 -12.02 -23.01
CA VAL A 50 0.49 -12.25 -21.75
C VAL A 50 -0.08 -13.51 -21.11
N GLU A 51 0.79 -14.44 -20.71
CA GLU A 51 0.39 -15.59 -19.92
C GLU A 51 0.00 -15.17 -18.51
N ASP A 52 -0.55 -16.10 -17.71
CA ASP A 52 -0.94 -15.83 -16.33
C ASP A 52 0.16 -15.10 -15.55
N LEU A 53 -0.17 -13.93 -15.06
CA LEU A 53 0.69 -13.06 -14.29
C LEU A 53 0.11 -12.88 -12.89
N ARG A 54 0.89 -13.15 -11.87
CA ARG A 54 0.48 -12.95 -10.49
C ARG A 54 1.11 -11.67 -9.93
N ILE A 55 0.27 -10.70 -9.64
CA ILE A 55 0.66 -9.43 -9.07
C ILE A 55 0.18 -9.37 -7.62
N VAL A 56 1.06 -9.01 -6.69
CA VAL A 56 0.65 -8.58 -5.35
C VAL A 56 0.62 -7.07 -5.34
N LEU A 57 -0.52 -6.49 -4.96
CA LEU A 57 -0.71 -5.06 -4.79
C LEU A 57 -0.72 -4.72 -3.30
N LEU A 58 0.10 -3.75 -2.91
CA LEU A 58 0.14 -3.13 -1.59
C LEU A 58 -0.11 -1.63 -1.72
N SER A 59 -0.92 -1.07 -0.82
CA SER A 59 -1.22 0.35 -0.76
C SER A 59 -1.65 0.72 0.66
N ASP A 60 -1.48 1.97 1.06
CA ASP A 60 -2.09 2.57 2.26
C ASP A 60 -1.74 1.83 3.57
N LEU A 61 -0.50 1.40 3.74
CA LEU A 61 -0.09 0.78 5.00
C LEU A 61 0.03 1.79 6.14
N HIS A 62 0.35 3.05 5.84
CA HIS A 62 0.44 4.14 6.83
C HIS A 62 1.23 3.72 8.08
N LEU A 63 2.44 3.17 7.89
CA LEU A 63 3.30 2.61 8.94
C LEU A 63 2.66 1.50 9.77
N SER A 64 1.57 0.87 9.30
CA SER A 64 1.02 -0.30 9.96
C SER A 64 2.03 -1.44 9.94
N GLU A 65 2.20 -2.11 11.09
CA GLU A 65 3.14 -3.20 11.27
C GLU A 65 2.40 -4.51 11.52
N TYR A 66 2.64 -5.50 10.66
CA TYR A 66 2.02 -6.84 10.71
C TYR A 66 3.05 -7.90 11.05
N GLY A 67 3.11 -8.28 12.33
CA GLY A 67 4.23 -8.98 12.93
C GLY A 67 5.43 -8.04 13.14
N THR A 68 6.45 -8.48 13.85
CA THR A 68 7.65 -7.65 14.04
C THR A 68 8.33 -7.38 12.70
N ASP A 69 8.56 -6.10 12.38
CA ASP A 69 9.15 -5.65 11.12
C ASP A 69 8.40 -6.19 9.88
N ASN A 70 7.08 -6.23 9.96
CA ASN A 70 6.19 -6.74 8.92
C ASN A 70 6.39 -8.21 8.53
N ALA A 71 6.98 -9.04 9.40
CA ALA A 71 7.31 -10.43 9.09
C ALA A 71 6.09 -11.25 8.62
N ASP A 72 4.90 -11.02 9.20
CA ASP A 72 3.68 -11.73 8.82
C ASP A 72 3.20 -11.33 7.41
N LEU A 73 3.30 -10.03 7.08
CA LEU A 73 2.98 -9.51 5.74
C LEU A 73 3.95 -10.06 4.70
N VAL A 74 5.24 -9.96 4.95
CA VAL A 74 6.31 -10.45 4.08
C VAL A 74 6.17 -11.95 3.82
N GLN A 75 5.91 -12.74 4.88
CA GLN A 75 5.69 -14.17 4.74
C GLN A 75 4.44 -14.49 3.91
N LYS A 76 3.39 -13.69 4.08
CA LYS A 76 2.18 -13.83 3.25
C LYS A 76 2.45 -13.53 1.79
N VAL A 77 3.14 -12.44 1.48
CA VAL A 77 3.55 -12.09 0.10
C VAL A 77 4.39 -13.21 -0.51
N ARG A 78 5.39 -13.72 0.22
CA ARG A 78 6.22 -14.84 -0.21
C ARG A 78 5.41 -16.10 -0.55
N ASN A 79 4.42 -16.44 0.29
CA ASN A 79 3.55 -17.60 0.08
C ASN A 79 2.62 -17.44 -1.14
N LEU A 80 2.34 -16.21 -1.56
CA LEU A 80 1.57 -15.92 -2.77
C LEU A 80 2.39 -16.16 -4.04
N ALA A 81 3.74 -16.24 -3.94
CA ALA A 81 4.66 -16.41 -5.05
C ALA A 81 4.34 -15.47 -6.23
N PRO A 82 4.40 -14.14 -6.04
CA PRO A 82 4.10 -13.19 -7.10
C PRO A 82 5.18 -13.19 -8.18
N ASP A 83 4.79 -12.88 -9.42
CA ASP A 83 5.71 -12.55 -10.50
C ASP A 83 6.29 -11.13 -10.32
N LEU A 84 5.45 -10.21 -9.81
CA LEU A 84 5.87 -8.86 -9.43
C LEU A 84 5.03 -8.34 -8.24
N ILE A 85 5.56 -7.33 -7.56
CA ILE A 85 4.88 -6.62 -6.47
C ILE A 85 4.68 -5.17 -6.92
N ALA A 86 3.43 -4.71 -6.92
CA ALA A 86 3.08 -3.33 -7.16
C ALA A 86 2.79 -2.62 -5.83
N VAL A 87 3.44 -1.49 -5.60
CA VAL A 87 3.21 -0.64 -4.44
C VAL A 87 2.60 0.67 -4.93
N ALA A 88 1.36 0.93 -4.53
CA ALA A 88 0.61 2.11 -4.96
C ALA A 88 0.52 3.16 -3.84
N GLY A 89 1.65 3.50 -3.24
CA GLY A 89 1.83 4.63 -2.33
C GLY A 89 1.20 4.51 -0.95
N ASP A 90 1.36 5.59 -0.18
CA ASP A 90 0.88 5.76 1.20
C ASP A 90 1.34 4.63 2.14
N MET A 91 2.60 4.20 1.95
CA MET A 91 3.25 3.27 2.88
C MET A 91 3.66 3.97 4.17
N ASP A 92 4.00 5.26 4.08
CA ASP A 92 4.38 6.13 5.18
C ASP A 92 3.19 6.97 5.68
N ILE A 93 3.42 7.73 6.76
CA ILE A 93 2.59 8.84 7.21
C ILE A 93 3.43 10.12 7.17
N ASP A 94 2.88 11.17 6.58
CA ASP A 94 3.57 12.43 6.31
C ASP A 94 4.07 13.17 7.56
N THR A 95 3.55 12.84 8.73
CA THR A 95 3.87 13.49 10.00
C THR A 95 4.99 12.83 10.81
N ASN A 96 5.49 11.66 10.36
CA ASN A 96 6.57 10.96 11.02
C ASN A 96 7.87 11.08 10.21
N PRO A 97 8.94 11.64 10.78
CA PRO A 97 10.24 11.71 10.09
C PRO A 97 10.97 10.36 10.03
N ASP A 98 10.50 9.33 10.76
CA ASP A 98 11.08 7.99 10.76
C ASP A 98 10.26 7.05 9.86
N TYR A 99 10.72 6.88 8.62
CA TYR A 99 10.18 5.94 7.64
C TYR A 99 11.01 4.65 7.50
N SER A 100 11.81 4.32 8.52
CA SER A 100 12.69 3.13 8.52
C SER A 100 11.91 1.83 8.33
N LEU A 101 10.67 1.76 8.84
CA LEU A 101 9.79 0.61 8.67
C LEU A 101 9.42 0.39 7.18
N VAL A 102 9.19 1.47 6.42
CA VAL A 102 8.94 1.40 4.97
C VAL A 102 10.17 0.86 4.26
N LEU A 103 11.37 1.41 4.58
CA LEU A 103 12.62 0.96 3.96
C LEU A 103 12.92 -0.50 4.27
N SER A 104 12.67 -0.94 5.51
CA SER A 104 12.84 -2.34 5.91
C SER A 104 11.90 -3.24 5.14
N LEU A 105 10.61 -2.88 5.02
CA LEU A 105 9.63 -3.64 4.26
C LEU A 105 10.04 -3.75 2.79
N MET A 106 10.43 -2.64 2.14
CA MET A 106 10.83 -2.66 0.72
C MET A 106 12.02 -3.59 0.49
N ARG A 107 13.07 -3.55 1.33
CA ARG A 107 14.21 -4.48 1.25
C ARG A 107 13.80 -5.93 1.34
N GLN A 108 12.84 -6.26 2.21
CA GLN A 108 12.33 -7.63 2.34
C GLN A 108 11.49 -8.07 1.13
N LEU A 109 10.74 -7.14 0.51
CA LEU A 109 9.90 -7.43 -0.64
C LEU A 109 10.72 -7.64 -1.92
N VAL A 110 11.78 -6.87 -2.16
CA VAL A 110 12.67 -7.04 -3.33
C VAL A 110 13.38 -8.38 -3.34
N ASP A 111 13.55 -9.03 -2.18
CA ASP A 111 14.07 -10.40 -2.07
C ASP A 111 13.05 -11.48 -2.52
N ILE A 112 11.79 -11.10 -2.78
CA ILE A 112 10.72 -12.03 -3.18
C ILE A 112 10.47 -11.94 -4.69
N ALA A 113 10.28 -10.73 -5.21
CA ALA A 113 9.99 -10.47 -6.62
C ALA A 113 10.34 -9.01 -6.95
N PRO A 114 10.47 -8.61 -8.23
CA PRO A 114 10.61 -7.20 -8.61
C PRO A 114 9.49 -6.35 -8.01
N VAL A 115 9.86 -5.23 -7.38
CA VAL A 115 8.93 -4.28 -6.72
C VAL A 115 8.89 -3.00 -7.53
N TYR A 116 7.70 -2.61 -7.97
CA TYR A 116 7.44 -1.35 -8.66
C TYR A 116 6.65 -0.45 -7.72
N TYR A 117 7.22 0.70 -7.38
CA TYR A 117 6.68 1.60 -6.36
C TYR A 117 6.30 2.95 -6.99
N ALA A 118 5.00 3.24 -7.04
CA ALA A 118 4.49 4.58 -7.32
C ALA A 118 4.17 5.29 -5.99
N PRO A 119 4.59 6.56 -5.79
CA PRO A 119 4.34 7.28 -4.55
C PRO A 119 2.86 7.61 -4.36
N GLY A 120 2.45 7.80 -3.10
CA GLY A 120 1.17 8.36 -2.73
C GLY A 120 1.31 9.79 -2.18
N ASN A 121 0.22 10.35 -1.67
CA ASN A 121 0.22 11.71 -1.15
C ASN A 121 1.02 11.87 0.14
N HIS A 122 1.15 10.82 0.94
CA HIS A 122 1.93 10.88 2.17
C HIS A 122 3.44 10.94 1.90
N GLU A 123 3.98 10.16 0.96
CA GLU A 123 5.39 10.29 0.58
C GLU A 123 5.71 11.67 -0.02
N TRP A 124 4.78 12.23 -0.82
CA TRP A 124 4.93 13.59 -1.34
C TRP A 124 4.89 14.64 -0.24
N ALA A 125 3.95 14.53 0.70
CA ALA A 125 3.85 15.46 1.82
C ALA A 125 5.07 15.33 2.76
N ALA A 126 5.55 14.11 3.03
CA ALA A 126 6.76 13.87 3.80
C ALA A 126 7.96 14.60 3.18
N ARG A 127 8.17 14.46 1.86
CA ARG A 127 9.27 15.09 1.14
C ARG A 127 9.17 16.62 1.11
N TYR A 128 8.04 17.17 0.71
CA TYR A 128 7.93 18.59 0.36
C TYR A 128 7.36 19.48 1.45
N ALA A 129 6.68 18.93 2.44
CA ALA A 129 6.06 19.68 3.52
C ALA A 129 6.65 19.39 4.90
N ASN A 130 7.21 18.21 5.12
CA ASN A 130 7.59 17.73 6.45
C ASN A 130 9.09 17.44 6.61
N GLY A 131 9.91 17.80 5.62
CA GLY A 131 11.38 17.82 5.72
C GLY A 131 12.04 16.45 5.59
N CYS A 132 11.36 15.46 5.02
CA CYS A 132 11.98 14.18 4.67
C CYS A 132 12.56 14.24 3.24
N ASP A 133 13.51 15.15 3.02
CA ASP A 133 14.00 15.49 1.67
C ASP A 133 14.57 14.31 0.88
N THR A 134 15.01 13.25 1.55
CA THR A 134 15.65 12.07 0.92
C THR A 134 14.72 10.87 0.78
N ILE A 135 13.46 10.95 1.23
CA ILE A 135 12.56 9.79 1.31
C ILE A 135 12.44 9.03 -0.04
N PHE A 136 12.37 9.72 -1.16
CA PHE A 136 12.26 9.09 -2.49
C PHE A 136 13.55 8.34 -2.83
N ASP A 137 14.69 9.01 -2.62
CA ASP A 137 16.00 8.46 -2.91
C ASP A 137 16.32 7.26 -1.99
N ASP A 138 15.89 7.33 -0.72
CA ASP A 138 16.06 6.26 0.26
C ASP A 138 15.16 5.04 -0.06
N ILE A 139 13.92 5.26 -0.54
CA ILE A 139 13.05 4.18 -0.99
C ILE A 139 13.65 3.52 -2.24
N GLU A 140 14.07 4.30 -3.24
CA GLU A 140 14.70 3.78 -4.45
C GLU A 140 15.98 2.99 -4.13
N ALA A 141 16.78 3.46 -3.17
CA ALA A 141 18.00 2.78 -2.71
C ALA A 141 17.73 1.41 -2.05
N THR A 142 16.48 1.05 -1.74
CA THR A 142 16.13 -0.30 -1.28
C THR A 142 16.15 -1.34 -2.40
N GLY A 143 16.23 -0.92 -3.66
CA GLY A 143 16.21 -1.78 -4.83
C GLY A 143 14.85 -1.89 -5.51
N VAL A 144 13.87 -1.07 -5.13
CA VAL A 144 12.59 -0.98 -5.84
C VAL A 144 12.76 -0.19 -7.14
N HIS A 145 11.95 -0.49 -8.15
CA HIS A 145 11.78 0.34 -9.32
C HIS A 145 10.88 1.52 -8.95
N TRP A 146 11.46 2.74 -8.88
CA TRP A 146 10.74 3.94 -8.49
C TRP A 146 9.97 4.53 -9.66
N MET A 147 8.64 4.45 -9.61
CA MET A 147 7.73 4.85 -10.68
C MET A 147 7.04 6.18 -10.37
N ASN A 148 7.75 7.29 -10.57
CA ASN A 148 7.20 8.63 -10.35
C ASN A 148 7.16 9.43 -11.64
N GLY A 149 6.08 9.32 -12.40
CA GLY A 149 5.93 9.93 -13.71
C GLY A 149 6.83 9.26 -14.77
N THR A 150 7.11 7.96 -14.62
CA THR A 150 7.99 7.19 -15.48
C THR A 150 7.35 5.85 -15.86
N TYR A 151 7.89 5.23 -16.91
CA TYR A 151 7.59 3.84 -17.25
C TYR A 151 8.86 3.12 -17.70
N GLU A 152 8.83 1.80 -17.63
CA GLU A 152 9.88 0.95 -18.17
C GLU A 152 9.30 -0.31 -18.83
N ASP A 153 10.03 -0.84 -19.81
CA ASP A 153 9.75 -2.14 -20.42
C ASP A 153 10.57 -3.21 -19.68
N ALA A 154 9.88 -4.23 -19.20
CA ALA A 154 10.48 -5.31 -18.43
C ALA A 154 10.14 -6.69 -19.02
N VAL A 155 11.02 -7.65 -18.77
CA VAL A 155 10.74 -9.06 -19.04
C VAL A 155 10.72 -9.79 -17.70
N ILE A 156 9.52 -10.14 -17.24
CA ILE A 156 9.32 -10.81 -15.96
C ILE A 156 8.85 -12.24 -16.21
N ASN A 157 9.65 -13.22 -15.80
CA ASN A 157 9.37 -14.65 -16.04
C ASN A 157 9.07 -14.96 -17.52
N GLY A 158 9.80 -14.31 -18.43
CA GLY A 158 9.64 -14.47 -19.88
C GLY A 158 8.49 -13.66 -20.50
N LYS A 159 7.72 -12.94 -19.70
CA LYS A 159 6.57 -12.10 -20.13
C LYS A 159 7.03 -10.67 -20.36
N LYS A 160 6.73 -10.13 -21.53
CA LYS A 160 7.00 -8.72 -21.84
C LYS A 160 5.92 -7.84 -21.23
N LEU A 161 6.31 -6.90 -20.41
CA LEU A 161 5.44 -5.97 -19.71
C LEU A 161 5.95 -4.55 -19.89
N ARG A 162 5.04 -3.59 -19.98
CA ARG A 162 5.33 -2.18 -19.76
C ARG A 162 4.72 -1.79 -18.42
N ILE A 163 5.54 -1.28 -17.51
CA ILE A 163 5.11 -0.92 -16.17
C ILE A 163 5.37 0.57 -15.99
N GLY A 164 4.31 1.30 -15.73
CA GLY A 164 4.37 2.73 -15.46
C GLY A 164 3.78 3.06 -14.11
N GLY A 165 4.16 4.20 -13.56
CA GLY A 165 3.59 4.70 -12.33
C GLY A 165 3.65 6.20 -12.25
N PHE A 166 2.67 6.76 -11.60
CA PHE A 166 2.63 8.18 -11.31
C PHE A 166 1.76 8.48 -10.10
N PHE A 167 1.95 9.64 -9.57
CA PHE A 167 1.08 10.24 -8.58
C PHE A 167 0.64 11.62 -9.08
N GLU A 168 -0.64 11.91 -9.01
CA GLU A 168 -1.19 13.22 -9.27
C GLU A 168 -1.77 13.81 -7.98
N TRP A 169 -1.17 14.91 -7.52
CA TRP A 169 -1.78 15.70 -6.46
C TRP A 169 -2.88 16.58 -7.06
N PRO A 170 -4.15 16.49 -6.63
CA PRO A 170 -5.27 17.22 -7.26
C PRO A 170 -5.12 18.74 -7.29
N ARG A 171 -4.12 19.31 -6.61
CA ARG A 171 -3.89 20.75 -6.46
C ARG A 171 -2.65 21.29 -7.18
N ALA A 172 -1.76 20.45 -7.68
CA ALA A 172 -0.53 20.88 -8.34
C ALA A 172 -0.66 20.81 -9.86
N GLN A 173 -0.74 21.97 -10.50
CA GLN A 173 -0.94 22.09 -11.95
C GLN A 173 0.24 21.50 -12.76
N LEU A 174 1.47 21.65 -12.25
CA LEU A 174 2.67 21.14 -12.92
C LEU A 174 2.75 19.60 -12.92
N GLU A 175 2.24 18.97 -11.87
CA GLU A 175 2.20 17.51 -11.73
C GLU A 175 1.15 16.89 -12.64
N ARG A 176 0.01 17.56 -12.86
CA ARG A 176 -1.01 17.15 -13.84
C ARG A 176 -0.46 17.11 -15.26
N GLU A 177 0.39 18.06 -15.63
CA GLU A 177 1.01 18.08 -16.95
C GLU A 177 1.97 16.90 -17.13
N ASN A 178 2.74 16.55 -16.11
CA ASN A 178 3.66 15.40 -16.12
C ASN A 178 2.90 14.06 -16.14
N SER A 179 1.89 13.89 -15.30
CA SER A 179 1.06 12.67 -15.25
C SER A 179 0.30 12.47 -16.56
N ARG A 180 -0.23 13.55 -17.12
CA ARG A 180 -0.92 13.51 -18.40
C ARG A 180 0.05 13.18 -19.54
N ALA A 181 1.26 13.75 -19.54
CA ALA A 181 2.28 13.43 -20.53
C ALA A 181 2.69 11.95 -20.49
N VAL A 182 2.79 11.34 -19.28
CA VAL A 182 3.06 9.90 -19.14
C VAL A 182 1.87 9.07 -19.61
N ALA A 183 0.65 9.45 -19.23
CA ALA A 183 -0.56 8.75 -19.67
C ALA A 183 -0.73 8.84 -21.20
N ASP A 184 -0.48 10.01 -21.79
CA ASP A 184 -0.53 10.23 -23.25
C ASP A 184 0.57 9.42 -23.96
N ALA A 185 1.81 9.41 -23.43
CA ALA A 185 2.91 8.64 -23.99
C ALA A 185 2.63 7.12 -23.88
N LEU A 186 2.07 6.66 -22.77
CA LEU A 186 1.65 5.27 -22.61
C LEU A 186 0.52 4.91 -23.60
N ASN A 187 -0.44 5.79 -23.82
CA ASN A 187 -1.52 5.58 -24.79
C ASN A 187 -1.01 5.57 -26.24
N ASP A 188 -0.16 6.51 -26.62
CA ASP A 188 0.38 6.59 -27.98
C ASP A 188 1.29 5.40 -28.31
N GLU A 189 2.13 4.99 -27.37
CA GLU A 189 3.03 3.87 -27.56
C GLU A 189 2.36 2.51 -27.34
N THR A 190 1.35 2.39 -26.49
CA THR A 190 0.58 1.13 -26.31
C THR A 190 -0.27 0.83 -27.54
N ASN A 191 -0.74 1.83 -28.26
CA ASN A 191 -1.40 1.62 -29.55
C ASN A 191 -0.43 1.08 -30.63
N ALA A 192 0.90 1.32 -30.47
CA ALA A 192 1.94 0.80 -31.34
C ALA A 192 2.50 -0.57 -30.91
N LEU A 193 2.22 -1.02 -29.67
CA LEU A 193 2.72 -2.27 -29.08
C LEU A 193 1.57 -3.25 -28.83
N ASP A 194 1.06 -3.85 -29.91
CA ASP A 194 -0.04 -4.83 -29.83
C ASP A 194 0.33 -6.08 -29.00
N ASP A 195 1.63 -6.33 -28.78
CA ASP A 195 2.17 -7.51 -28.12
C ASP A 195 2.66 -7.30 -26.69
N VAL A 196 2.42 -6.13 -26.09
CA VAL A 196 2.87 -5.79 -24.73
C VAL A 196 1.68 -5.51 -23.81
N CYS A 197 1.66 -6.13 -22.64
CA CYS A 197 0.69 -5.79 -21.59
C CYS A 197 1.24 -4.62 -20.75
N THR A 198 0.44 -3.55 -20.64
CA THR A 198 0.79 -2.37 -19.84
C THR A 198 0.12 -2.46 -18.47
N ILE A 199 0.91 -2.22 -17.42
CA ILE A 199 0.45 -2.10 -16.03
C ILE A 199 0.73 -0.68 -15.58
N LEU A 200 -0.31 0.02 -15.13
CA LEU A 200 -0.18 1.37 -14.60
C LEU A 200 -0.46 1.36 -13.10
N ILE A 201 0.51 1.82 -12.31
CA ILE A 201 0.39 1.91 -10.85
C ILE A 201 0.07 3.36 -10.49
N CYS A 202 -1.07 3.58 -9.85
CA CYS A 202 -1.51 4.92 -9.45
C CYS A 202 -2.21 4.85 -8.09
N HIS A 203 -1.81 5.72 -7.16
CA HIS A 203 -2.43 5.80 -5.84
C HIS A 203 -3.85 6.41 -5.91
N CYS A 204 -4.06 7.43 -6.75
CA CYS A 204 -5.35 8.09 -6.95
C CYS A 204 -5.85 7.86 -8.39
N PRO A 205 -6.44 6.69 -8.71
CA PRO A 205 -6.82 6.35 -10.08
C PRO A 205 -8.00 7.19 -10.62
N GLU A 206 -8.74 7.90 -9.77
CA GLU A 206 -9.85 8.78 -10.15
C GLU A 206 -9.41 10.04 -10.93
N VAL A 207 -8.11 10.27 -11.04
CA VAL A 207 -7.56 11.40 -11.81
C VAL A 207 -7.14 11.01 -13.22
N LEU A 208 -7.31 9.74 -13.58
CA LEU A 208 -7.05 9.16 -14.92
C LEU A 208 -8.20 9.42 -15.93
#